data_6cc830c565aa86b7acf6d72347aff206
#
_entry.id   6cc830c565aa86b7acf6d72347aff206
#
_cell.length_a   1.000
_cell.length_b   1.000
_cell.length_c   1.000
_cell.angle_alpha   90.00
_cell.angle_beta   90.00
_cell.angle_gamma   90.00
#
_symmetry.space_group_name_H-M   'P 1'
#
loop_
_entity.id
_entity.type
_entity.pdbx_description
1 polymer ?
#
loop_
_entity_poly.entity_id
_entity_poly.type
_entity_poly.pdbx_seq_one_letter_code
_entity_poly.pdbx_strand_id
1 'polypeptide(L)'
;MGSSFPTRLSFMRTLIRRMAKENWCFERLRFDVDQQGYGTSVYAAITPERTYSLVAFTDALDPERRTDRVIAEAWDATFNLFDGIPNEQDLDRLRNNTPKQEAGRYLPSELVLSRANKSLRLFDHIVQRLASGHQPEISLLNSVGYLMRTTAVYGSGKFGSADRNKISQRPESKGAFQVEMLNVFLVRWFSIDLVEHVARCLGGQKSVQLDPELKRSLGIGNATGLGMAPFLVNHPQLVHNWVAARETALARIRSLKNISKESLEGFNVLMKKVQTHIGQWRVDDEEQTRKIEQLEHELKQLDQEFFRLRSLESDYLWEKIYQYSHSNFSLEGQELVVSLMIEPHGVLVDELAETMHSSEKMKLEPSMPLGKLKELIEVQYNWALEIDFEQSRNQQHFWYYSEDKLEPRFGDRYRENGAELEMPLAVARDVSELYQALKKNPLEQSTAEFTLSHPQFRRIIRRIQSLKDQSYAEIRDNLVGDNVRPIDLLRFKLAFFGATKFDPKSDLWTRITMFQGAPMPDELSTCDPDAWAFTVQPELNERKITTDAFAE
;
A
#
# COMPACT_ATOMS: atom_id res chain seq x y z
N MET A 1 7.40 -3.77 9.70
CA MET A 1 8.42 -4.37 8.82
C MET A 1 8.10 -4.21 7.36
N GLY A 2 7.03 -4.75 6.88
CA GLY A 2 6.65 -4.67 5.50
C GLY A 2 6.53 -3.28 4.90
N SER A 3 6.35 -2.27 5.71
CA SER A 3 6.33 -0.88 5.28
C SER A 3 7.70 -0.33 4.88
N SER A 4 8.78 -0.90 5.39
CA SER A 4 10.15 -0.49 5.04
C SER A 4 10.77 -1.36 3.95
N PHE A 5 10.13 -2.47 3.61
CA PHE A 5 10.63 -3.45 2.67
C PHE A 5 9.50 -3.97 1.80
N PRO A 6 9.27 -3.32 0.67
CA PRO A 6 8.35 -3.89 -0.29
C PRO A 6 8.88 -5.25 -0.73
N THR A 7 8.10 -6.29 -0.48
CA THR A 7 8.47 -7.64 -0.91
C THR A 7 8.48 -7.75 -2.42
N ARG A 8 9.06 -8.83 -2.95
CA ARG A 8 9.17 -9.04 -4.38
C ARG A 8 7.82 -9.01 -5.12
N LEU A 9 6.76 -9.51 -4.49
CA LEU A 9 5.39 -9.49 -5.04
C LEU A 9 4.61 -8.21 -4.72
N SER A 10 5.25 -7.16 -4.22
CA SER A 10 4.58 -5.89 -3.94
C SER A 10 4.16 -5.17 -5.22
N PHE A 11 3.04 -4.46 -5.14
CA PHE A 11 2.52 -3.68 -6.27
C PHE A 11 3.52 -2.63 -6.76
N MET A 12 4.24 -2.00 -5.86
CA MET A 12 5.23 -0.98 -6.19
C MET A 12 6.44 -1.58 -6.90
N ARG A 13 7.00 -2.67 -6.39
CA ARG A 13 8.17 -3.32 -7.03
C ARG A 13 7.80 -3.95 -8.36
N THR A 14 6.59 -4.48 -8.48
CA THR A 14 6.09 -4.98 -9.76
C THR A 14 6.04 -3.87 -10.80
N LEU A 15 5.55 -2.67 -10.43
CA LEU A 15 5.55 -1.53 -11.33
C LEU A 15 6.97 -1.08 -11.69
N ILE A 16 7.86 -0.91 -10.71
CA ILE A 16 9.25 -0.49 -10.94
C ILE A 16 9.97 -1.46 -11.88
N ARG A 17 9.86 -2.77 -11.65
CA ARG A 17 10.46 -3.78 -12.54
C ARG A 17 9.89 -3.72 -13.96
N ARG A 18 8.59 -3.51 -14.10
CA ARG A 18 7.95 -3.34 -15.41
C ARG A 18 8.47 -2.10 -16.13
N MET A 19 8.47 -0.96 -15.46
CA MET A 19 8.97 0.31 -16.02
C MET A 19 10.42 0.18 -16.48
N ALA A 20 11.28 -0.46 -15.68
CA ALA A 20 12.67 -0.70 -16.03
C ALA A 20 12.81 -1.70 -17.19
N LYS A 21 12.10 -2.84 -17.16
CA LYS A 21 12.16 -3.90 -18.18
C LYS A 21 11.65 -3.44 -19.54
N GLU A 22 10.59 -2.66 -19.56
CA GLU A 22 9.94 -2.15 -20.76
C GLU A 22 10.51 -0.80 -21.21
N ASN A 23 11.54 -0.27 -20.53
CA ASN A 23 12.20 1.00 -20.84
C ASN A 23 11.21 2.17 -20.95
N TRP A 24 10.35 2.33 -19.96
CA TRP A 24 9.43 3.46 -19.93
C TRP A 24 10.22 4.77 -19.84
N CYS A 25 9.77 5.78 -20.61
CA CYS A 25 10.33 7.12 -20.57
C CYS A 25 9.45 8.04 -19.73
N PHE A 26 10.08 9.04 -19.11
CA PHE A 26 9.37 9.98 -18.25
C PHE A 26 9.74 11.41 -18.65
N GLU A 27 8.72 12.25 -18.82
CA GLU A 27 8.90 13.63 -19.24
C GLU A 27 8.05 14.58 -18.39
N ARG A 28 8.63 15.71 -18.00
CA ARG A 28 7.89 16.82 -17.42
C ARG A 28 7.44 17.75 -18.54
N LEU A 29 6.21 17.56 -19.02
CA LEU A 29 5.66 18.29 -20.16
C LEU A 29 5.33 19.74 -19.83
N ARG A 30 4.91 20.02 -18.58
CA ARG A 30 4.50 21.35 -18.13
C ARG A 30 4.84 21.53 -16.65
N PHE A 31 5.31 22.72 -16.30
CA PHE A 31 5.57 23.08 -14.91
C PHE A 31 5.35 24.59 -14.72
N ASP A 32 4.08 24.99 -14.78
CA ASP A 32 3.64 26.39 -14.68
C ASP A 32 3.17 26.66 -13.26
N VAL A 33 4.13 26.83 -12.35
CA VAL A 33 3.89 27.14 -10.94
C VAL A 33 4.60 28.43 -10.57
N ASP A 34 3.98 29.21 -9.70
CA ASP A 34 4.53 30.46 -9.19
C ASP A 34 5.64 30.24 -8.15
N GLN A 35 6.13 31.30 -7.57
CA GLN A 35 7.21 31.24 -6.56
C GLN A 35 6.81 30.54 -5.28
N GLN A 36 5.52 30.49 -4.96
CA GLN A 36 4.95 29.77 -3.84
C GLN A 36 4.64 28.30 -4.18
N GLY A 37 4.76 27.91 -5.44
CA GLY A 37 4.48 26.58 -5.93
C GLY A 37 3.00 26.35 -6.27
N TYR A 38 2.23 27.40 -6.58
CA TYR A 38 0.84 27.30 -7.01
C TYR A 38 0.74 27.34 -8.54
N GLY A 39 -0.09 26.46 -9.10
CA GLY A 39 -0.25 26.41 -10.54
C GLY A 39 -0.62 25.05 -11.10
N THR A 40 -0.15 24.77 -12.31
CA THR A 40 -0.44 23.54 -13.05
C THR A 40 0.84 22.87 -13.52
N SER A 41 0.94 21.56 -13.33
CA SER A 41 2.05 20.75 -13.82
C SER A 41 1.56 19.49 -14.51
N VAL A 42 2.31 19.01 -15.51
CA VAL A 42 1.98 17.79 -16.26
C VAL A 42 3.23 16.92 -16.38
N TYR A 43 3.13 15.68 -15.93
CA TYR A 43 4.19 14.68 -15.96
C TYR A 43 3.73 13.46 -16.75
N ALA A 44 4.46 13.08 -17.78
CA ALA A 44 4.12 11.96 -18.63
C ALA A 44 4.97 10.72 -18.28
N ALA A 45 4.32 9.58 -18.26
CA ALA A 45 4.91 8.26 -18.32
C ALA A 45 4.59 7.65 -19.68
N ILE A 46 5.61 7.44 -20.50
CA ILE A 46 5.52 6.95 -21.89
C ILE A 46 5.90 5.48 -21.86
N THR A 47 4.90 4.63 -22.05
CA THR A 47 5.08 3.18 -22.19
C THR A 47 5.26 2.81 -23.65
N PRO A 48 5.64 1.57 -24.01
CA PRO A 48 5.68 1.13 -25.40
C PRO A 48 4.35 1.26 -26.16
N GLU A 49 3.24 1.15 -25.45
CA GLU A 49 1.89 1.11 -26.03
C GLU A 49 1.14 2.46 -25.88
N ARG A 50 1.38 3.20 -24.82
CA ARG A 50 0.55 4.34 -24.41
C ARG A 50 1.35 5.39 -23.65
N THR A 51 0.72 6.55 -23.51
CA THR A 51 1.20 7.59 -22.58
C THR A 51 0.15 7.82 -21.50
N TYR A 52 0.61 7.98 -20.27
CA TYR A 52 -0.19 8.38 -19.12
C TYR A 52 0.35 9.69 -18.57
N SER A 53 -0.52 10.65 -18.28
CA SER A 53 -0.10 11.95 -17.77
C SER A 53 -0.69 12.25 -16.40
N LEU A 54 0.15 12.51 -15.41
CA LEU A 54 -0.27 13.12 -14.16
C LEU A 54 -0.49 14.61 -14.41
N VAL A 55 -1.70 15.09 -14.23
CA VAL A 55 -2.03 16.52 -14.18
C VAL A 55 -2.18 16.91 -12.72
N ALA A 56 -1.33 17.83 -12.27
CA ALA A 56 -1.31 18.32 -10.89
C ALA A 56 -1.76 19.78 -10.85
N PHE A 57 -2.66 20.09 -9.93
CA PHE A 57 -3.11 21.44 -9.61
C PHE A 57 -2.76 21.73 -8.16
N THR A 58 -2.07 22.84 -7.93
CA THR A 58 -1.74 23.35 -6.60
C THR A 58 -2.37 24.71 -6.40
N ASP A 59 -2.99 24.91 -5.25
CA ASP A 59 -3.67 26.13 -4.88
C ASP A 59 -3.27 26.55 -3.46
N ALA A 60 -3.43 27.84 -3.17
CA ALA A 60 -3.21 28.36 -1.83
C ALA A 60 -4.22 27.76 -0.85
N LEU A 61 -3.71 27.16 0.20
CA LEU A 61 -4.52 26.63 1.30
C LEU A 61 -4.28 27.47 2.54
N ASP A 62 -5.37 27.98 3.10
CA ASP A 62 -5.34 28.68 4.38
C ASP A 62 -4.66 27.81 5.44
N PRO A 63 -3.63 28.31 6.13
CA PRO A 63 -2.93 27.56 7.17
C PRO A 63 -3.86 27.03 8.29
N GLU A 64 -4.92 27.75 8.61
CA GLU A 64 -5.90 27.33 9.62
C GLU A 64 -6.75 26.12 9.17
N ARG A 65 -6.89 25.92 7.87
CA ARG A 65 -7.61 24.79 7.27
C ARG A 65 -6.71 23.58 7.02
N ARG A 66 -5.40 23.73 7.20
CA ARG A 66 -4.45 22.61 7.06
C ARG A 66 -4.65 21.61 8.18
N THR A 67 -4.81 20.37 7.82
CA THR A 67 -4.84 19.25 8.74
C THR A 67 -3.87 18.18 8.30
N ASP A 68 -3.46 17.35 9.23
CA ASP A 68 -2.69 16.15 8.94
C ASP A 68 -3.53 15.09 8.18
N ARG A 69 -4.80 15.36 7.90
CA ARG A 69 -5.73 14.45 7.23
C ARG A 69 -5.96 14.86 5.78
N VAL A 70 -5.67 13.98 4.84
CA VAL A 70 -5.93 14.18 3.40
C VAL A 70 -7.43 14.22 3.07
N ILE A 71 -8.26 13.74 3.98
CA ILE A 71 -9.72 13.73 3.90
C ILE A 71 -10.37 15.04 4.38
N ALA A 72 -9.58 16.07 4.68
CA ALA A 72 -10.10 17.41 4.97
C ALA A 72 -10.85 17.99 3.75
N GLU A 73 -11.66 19.00 3.96
CA GLU A 73 -12.39 19.72 2.90
C GLU A 73 -11.45 20.50 1.97
N ALA A 74 -10.23 20.80 2.45
CA ALA A 74 -9.23 21.54 1.71
C ALA A 74 -7.91 20.76 1.64
N TRP A 75 -7.18 20.90 0.52
CA TRP A 75 -5.92 20.23 0.25
C TRP A 75 -4.98 21.11 -0.57
N ASP A 76 -3.68 20.85 -0.41
CA ASP A 76 -2.60 21.63 -1.08
C ASP A 76 -2.47 21.30 -2.56
N ALA A 77 -2.78 20.06 -2.95
CA ALA A 77 -2.67 19.61 -4.33
C ALA A 77 -3.75 18.60 -4.69
N THR A 78 -4.21 18.66 -5.92
CA THR A 78 -5.15 17.72 -6.53
C THR A 78 -4.60 17.18 -7.83
N PHE A 79 -4.90 15.94 -8.14
CA PHE A 79 -4.30 15.23 -9.25
C PHE A 79 -5.34 14.47 -10.07
N ASN A 80 -5.09 14.43 -11.37
CA ASN A 80 -5.76 13.56 -12.30
C ASN A 80 -4.72 12.74 -13.07
N LEU A 81 -4.78 11.42 -13.00
CA LEU A 81 -4.03 10.57 -13.93
C LEU A 81 -4.85 10.42 -15.20
N PHE A 82 -4.36 10.96 -16.28
CA PHE A 82 -5.02 11.05 -17.57
C PHE A 82 -4.47 10.01 -18.56
N ASP A 83 -5.37 9.41 -19.35
CA ASP A 83 -5.02 8.46 -20.42
C ASP A 83 -4.64 9.23 -21.68
N GLY A 84 -3.36 9.38 -21.94
CA GLY A 84 -2.81 10.18 -23.01
C GLY A 84 -2.12 11.46 -22.52
N ILE A 85 -1.87 12.38 -23.45
CA ILE A 85 -1.34 13.72 -23.19
C ILE A 85 -2.52 14.71 -23.27
N PRO A 86 -2.86 15.43 -22.19
CA PRO A 86 -3.96 16.39 -22.21
C PRO A 86 -3.63 17.60 -23.10
N ASN A 87 -4.59 18.01 -23.92
CA ASN A 87 -4.51 19.29 -24.64
C ASN A 87 -5.03 20.45 -23.76
N GLU A 88 -4.97 21.71 -24.25
CA GLU A 88 -5.39 22.88 -23.46
C GLU A 88 -6.87 22.82 -23.03
N GLN A 89 -7.75 22.29 -23.88
CA GLN A 89 -9.17 22.13 -23.53
C GLN A 89 -9.37 21.08 -22.43
N ASP A 90 -8.58 20.01 -22.46
CA ASP A 90 -8.56 19.02 -21.39
C ASP A 90 -8.07 19.65 -20.09
N LEU A 91 -6.98 20.44 -20.14
CA LEU A 91 -6.44 21.11 -18.96
C LEU A 91 -7.44 22.10 -18.35
N ASP A 92 -8.13 22.88 -19.17
CA ASP A 92 -9.18 23.80 -18.70
C ASP A 92 -10.34 23.07 -18.03
N ARG A 93 -10.79 21.96 -18.63
CA ARG A 93 -11.84 21.10 -18.03
C ARG A 93 -11.37 20.49 -16.71
N LEU A 94 -10.16 19.94 -16.69
CA LEU A 94 -9.59 19.32 -15.50
C LEU A 94 -9.39 20.35 -14.39
N ARG A 95 -8.93 21.56 -14.71
CA ARG A 95 -8.74 22.66 -13.75
C ARG A 95 -10.06 23.07 -13.08
N ASN A 96 -11.16 23.01 -13.81
CA ASN A 96 -12.48 23.33 -13.29
C ASN A 96 -13.09 22.23 -12.41
N ASN A 97 -12.70 20.97 -12.58
CA ASN A 97 -13.28 19.82 -11.90
C ASN A 97 -12.36 19.19 -10.86
N THR A 98 -11.09 18.89 -11.19
CA THR A 98 -10.20 18.09 -10.35
C THR A 98 -10.00 18.69 -8.96
N PRO A 99 -9.77 20.01 -8.78
CA PRO A 99 -9.65 20.59 -7.44
C PRO A 99 -10.89 20.44 -6.57
N LYS A 100 -12.09 20.44 -7.14
CA LYS A 100 -13.35 20.29 -6.41
C LYS A 100 -13.61 18.85 -6.02
N GLN A 101 -13.32 17.91 -6.93
CA GLN A 101 -13.52 16.47 -6.79
C GLN A 101 -14.91 16.02 -6.29
N GLU A 102 -15.88 16.92 -6.31
CA GLU A 102 -17.25 16.66 -5.85
C GLU A 102 -18.01 15.74 -6.80
N ALA A 103 -17.87 15.99 -8.08
CA ALA A 103 -18.54 15.23 -9.12
C ALA A 103 -17.80 13.94 -9.53
N GLY A 104 -16.55 13.76 -9.05
CA GLY A 104 -15.73 12.63 -9.45
C GLY A 104 -15.20 12.76 -10.88
N ARG A 105 -15.09 11.64 -11.58
CA ARG A 105 -14.59 11.58 -12.96
C ARG A 105 -15.69 11.83 -13.98
N TYR A 106 -15.40 12.67 -14.96
CA TYR A 106 -16.33 12.96 -16.04
C TYR A 106 -16.09 12.11 -17.29
N LEU A 107 -14.84 11.77 -17.58
CA LEU A 107 -14.48 11.06 -18.81
C LEU A 107 -13.73 9.76 -18.51
N PRO A 108 -13.82 8.76 -19.40
CA PRO A 108 -13.05 7.52 -19.29
C PRO A 108 -11.53 7.71 -19.30
N SER A 109 -11.04 8.83 -19.87
CA SER A 109 -9.62 9.21 -19.85
C SER A 109 -9.10 9.68 -18.49
N GLU A 110 -10.00 9.98 -17.55
CA GLU A 110 -9.65 10.34 -16.18
C GLU A 110 -9.53 9.07 -15.34
N LEU A 111 -8.33 8.48 -15.29
CA LEU A 111 -8.12 7.15 -14.71
C LEU A 111 -8.13 7.15 -13.19
N VAL A 112 -7.40 8.09 -12.57
CA VAL A 112 -7.28 8.19 -11.11
C VAL A 112 -7.48 9.65 -10.71
N LEU A 113 -8.41 9.90 -9.80
CA LEU A 113 -8.48 11.15 -9.07
C LEU A 113 -7.83 10.98 -7.70
N SER A 114 -6.99 11.93 -7.33
CA SER A 114 -6.37 11.94 -6.02
C SER A 114 -6.13 13.37 -5.53
N ARG A 115 -5.84 13.48 -4.26
CA ARG A 115 -5.52 14.73 -3.59
C ARG A 115 -4.43 14.50 -2.58
N ALA A 116 -3.67 15.53 -2.25
CA ALA A 116 -2.62 15.42 -1.25
C ALA A 116 -2.50 16.70 -0.43
N ASN A 117 -2.07 16.52 0.82
CA ASN A 117 -1.61 17.61 1.67
C ASN A 117 -0.11 17.49 1.90
N LYS A 118 0.57 18.65 1.92
CA LYS A 118 1.99 18.76 2.28
C LYS A 118 2.19 18.26 3.72
N SER A 119 3.32 17.63 3.98
CA SER A 119 3.69 17.28 5.35
C SER A 119 3.96 18.54 6.16
N LEU A 120 3.20 18.74 7.25
CA LEU A 120 3.39 19.88 8.15
C LEU A 120 4.76 19.90 8.83
N ARG A 121 5.42 18.76 8.94
CA ARG A 121 6.72 18.66 9.62
C ARG A 121 7.91 18.72 8.68
N LEU A 122 7.74 18.28 7.43
CA LEU A 122 8.89 18.03 6.56
C LEU A 122 8.94 18.95 5.34
N PHE A 123 7.81 19.29 4.72
CA PHE A 123 7.83 20.05 3.46
C PHE A 123 8.52 21.41 3.61
N ASP A 124 8.06 22.24 4.53
CA ASP A 124 8.60 23.57 4.77
C ASP A 124 10.03 23.53 5.32
N HIS A 125 10.35 22.51 6.15
CA HIS A 125 11.72 22.31 6.62
C HIS A 125 12.68 22.07 5.45
N ILE A 126 12.35 21.18 4.51
CA ILE A 126 13.21 20.91 3.35
C ILE A 126 13.35 22.17 2.48
N VAL A 127 12.24 22.89 2.21
CA VAL A 127 12.28 24.15 1.45
C VAL A 127 13.29 25.12 2.07
N GLN A 128 13.20 25.36 3.39
CA GLN A 128 14.08 26.29 4.08
C GLN A 128 15.55 25.85 4.09
N ARG A 129 15.79 24.55 4.30
CA ARG A 129 17.16 24.00 4.29
C ARG A 129 17.80 24.16 2.90
N LEU A 130 17.12 23.71 1.85
CA LEU A 130 17.61 23.82 0.48
C LEU A 130 17.80 25.30 0.05
N ALA A 131 16.87 26.19 0.41
CA ALA A 131 16.96 27.63 0.12
C ALA A 131 18.17 28.27 0.80
N SER A 132 18.59 27.77 1.96
CA SER A 132 19.78 28.26 2.68
C SER A 132 21.09 27.57 2.29
N GLY A 133 21.08 26.69 1.29
CA GLY A 133 22.27 25.98 0.79
C GLY A 133 22.63 24.73 1.57
N HIS A 134 21.69 24.14 2.32
CA HIS A 134 21.95 22.97 3.15
C HIS A 134 20.98 21.82 2.83
N GLN A 135 21.45 20.59 3.01
CA GLN A 135 20.58 19.42 2.96
C GLN A 135 19.71 19.33 4.24
N PRO A 136 18.52 18.71 4.16
CA PRO A 136 17.66 18.53 5.31
C PRO A 136 18.27 17.56 6.35
N GLU A 137 17.77 17.66 7.58
CA GLU A 137 18.21 16.77 8.67
C GLU A 137 17.72 15.33 8.45
N ILE A 138 18.65 14.39 8.46
CA ILE A 138 18.39 12.96 8.22
C ILE A 138 17.43 12.38 9.25
N SER A 139 17.58 12.77 10.53
CA SER A 139 16.70 12.33 11.62
C SER A 139 15.23 12.67 11.35
N LEU A 140 14.97 13.88 10.83
CA LEU A 140 13.62 14.32 10.50
C LEU A 140 13.08 13.60 9.26
N LEU A 141 13.90 13.43 8.22
CA LEU A 141 13.57 12.61 7.05
C LEU A 141 13.16 11.19 7.47
N ASN A 142 13.96 10.56 8.33
CA ASN A 142 13.71 9.21 8.81
C ASN A 142 12.42 9.12 9.64
N SER A 143 12.11 10.13 10.43
CA SER A 143 10.90 10.14 11.26
C SER A 143 9.61 10.34 10.46
N VAL A 144 9.65 11.05 9.34
CA VAL A 144 8.47 11.39 8.51
C VAL A 144 8.44 10.59 7.22
N GLY A 145 9.51 10.63 6.41
CA GLY A 145 9.70 9.84 5.19
C GLY A 145 8.88 10.25 3.97
N TYR A 146 8.07 11.31 4.02
CA TYR A 146 7.26 11.77 2.89
C TYR A 146 7.06 13.29 2.87
N LEU A 147 7.00 13.86 1.66
CA LEU A 147 6.69 15.27 1.43
C LEU A 147 5.20 15.57 1.38
N MET A 148 4.43 14.65 0.84
CA MET A 148 2.97 14.74 0.70
C MET A 148 2.29 13.44 1.10
N ARG A 149 1.02 13.54 1.49
CA ARG A 149 0.12 12.41 1.69
C ARG A 149 -0.98 12.44 0.67
N THR A 150 -1.27 11.30 0.05
CA THR A 150 -2.24 11.18 -1.05
C THR A 150 -3.40 10.25 -0.73
N THR A 151 -4.48 10.41 -1.48
CA THR A 151 -5.66 9.53 -1.50
C THR A 151 -5.70 8.61 -2.73
N ALA A 152 -4.59 8.47 -3.47
CA ALA A 152 -4.59 7.78 -4.77
C ALA A 152 -5.05 6.31 -4.72
N VAL A 153 -4.98 5.66 -3.57
CA VAL A 153 -5.23 4.22 -3.41
C VAL A 153 -6.52 3.95 -2.63
N TYR A 154 -7.59 4.68 -2.95
CA TYR A 154 -8.91 4.41 -2.39
C TYR A 154 -9.78 3.58 -3.31
N GLY A 155 -10.47 2.62 -2.72
CA GLY A 155 -11.37 1.72 -3.44
C GLY A 155 -12.80 2.22 -3.65
N SER A 156 -13.11 3.47 -3.28
CA SER A 156 -14.49 3.99 -3.28
C SER A 156 -15.02 4.37 -4.66
N GLY A 157 -14.18 4.39 -5.71
CA GLY A 157 -14.57 4.84 -7.04
C GLY A 157 -14.60 6.37 -7.21
N LYS A 158 -14.74 7.15 -6.14
CA LYS A 158 -14.62 8.61 -6.17
C LYS A 158 -13.18 9.05 -6.27
N PHE A 159 -12.32 8.42 -5.47
CA PHE A 159 -10.87 8.53 -5.52
C PHE A 159 -10.29 7.19 -5.93
N GLY A 160 -9.10 7.19 -6.51
CA GLY A 160 -8.49 5.99 -7.06
C GLY A 160 -9.03 5.63 -8.45
N SER A 161 -8.78 4.43 -8.92
CA SER A 161 -9.09 4.00 -10.28
C SER A 161 -10.55 3.61 -10.46
N ALA A 162 -11.16 4.07 -11.56
CA ALA A 162 -12.43 3.54 -12.05
C ALA A 162 -12.20 2.52 -13.18
N ASP A 163 -13.27 1.81 -13.53
CA ASP A 163 -13.25 0.89 -14.67
C ASP A 163 -12.08 -0.12 -14.65
N ARG A 164 -11.71 -0.60 -13.47
CA ARG A 164 -10.60 -1.54 -13.26
C ARG A 164 -10.57 -2.67 -14.25
N ASN A 165 -11.73 -3.25 -14.56
CA ASN A 165 -11.84 -4.38 -15.49
C ASN A 165 -11.38 -4.04 -16.91
N LYS A 166 -11.46 -2.78 -17.33
CA LYS A 166 -10.97 -2.31 -18.63
C LYS A 166 -9.48 -2.01 -18.58
N ILE A 167 -9.05 -1.38 -17.48
CA ILE A 167 -7.66 -0.98 -17.28
C ILE A 167 -6.77 -2.20 -17.06
N SER A 168 -7.20 -3.18 -16.26
CA SER A 168 -6.44 -4.39 -15.97
C SER A 168 -6.23 -5.32 -17.18
N GLN A 169 -6.95 -5.10 -18.28
CA GLN A 169 -6.73 -5.82 -19.54
C GLN A 169 -5.56 -5.25 -20.34
N ARG A 170 -5.07 -4.07 -20.00
CA ARG A 170 -3.94 -3.44 -20.69
C ARG A 170 -2.63 -4.13 -20.27
N PRO A 171 -1.73 -4.45 -21.21
CA PRO A 171 -0.47 -5.14 -20.88
C PRO A 171 0.33 -4.42 -19.80
N GLU A 172 0.44 -3.11 -19.88
CA GLU A 172 1.20 -2.27 -18.96
C GLU A 172 0.57 -2.13 -17.58
N SER A 173 -0.71 -2.49 -17.44
CA SER A 173 -1.47 -2.42 -16.17
C SER A 173 -1.80 -3.80 -15.58
N LYS A 174 -1.21 -4.86 -16.11
CA LYS A 174 -1.39 -6.21 -15.54
C LYS A 174 -0.92 -6.27 -14.10
N GLY A 175 -1.71 -6.91 -13.27
CA GLY A 175 -1.49 -6.96 -11.83
C GLY A 175 -2.39 -5.98 -11.08
N ALA A 176 -2.35 -6.09 -9.75
CA ALA A 176 -3.20 -5.25 -8.91
C ALA A 176 -2.59 -3.87 -8.69
N PHE A 177 -3.43 -2.85 -8.64
CA PHE A 177 -3.08 -1.47 -8.29
C PHE A 177 -2.02 -0.80 -9.19
N GLN A 178 -1.76 -1.28 -10.40
CA GLN A 178 -0.67 -0.75 -11.23
C GLN A 178 -0.90 0.71 -11.63
N VAL A 179 -2.13 1.07 -11.95
CA VAL A 179 -2.50 2.45 -12.33
C VAL A 179 -2.44 3.40 -11.13
N GLU A 180 -2.93 2.94 -9.98
CA GLU A 180 -2.84 3.70 -8.74
C GLU A 180 -1.39 3.87 -8.30
N MET A 181 -0.56 2.84 -8.43
CA MET A 181 0.86 2.93 -8.12
C MET A 181 1.59 3.87 -9.09
N LEU A 182 1.26 3.87 -10.38
CA LEU A 182 1.79 4.84 -11.34
C LEU A 182 1.42 6.27 -10.92
N ASN A 183 0.16 6.51 -10.54
CA ASN A 183 -0.25 7.83 -10.04
C ASN A 183 0.60 8.25 -8.82
N VAL A 184 0.80 7.36 -7.85
CA VAL A 184 1.60 7.66 -6.66
C VAL A 184 3.07 7.92 -7.00
N PHE A 185 3.64 7.15 -7.94
CA PHE A 185 5.01 7.33 -8.40
C PHE A 185 5.22 8.70 -9.05
N LEU A 186 4.31 9.13 -9.91
CA LEU A 186 4.35 10.45 -10.54
C LEU A 186 4.08 11.58 -9.53
N VAL A 187 3.18 11.39 -8.56
CA VAL A 187 2.97 12.35 -7.46
C VAL A 187 4.23 12.50 -6.61
N ARG A 188 4.99 11.42 -6.39
CA ARG A 188 6.29 11.50 -5.70
C ARG A 188 7.26 12.37 -6.47
N TRP A 189 7.40 12.17 -7.77
CA TRP A 189 8.26 12.99 -8.62
C TRP A 189 7.85 14.46 -8.58
N PHE A 190 6.56 14.75 -8.82
CA PHE A 190 6.02 16.11 -8.71
C PHE A 190 6.33 16.76 -7.35
N SER A 191 6.19 16.02 -6.24
CA SER A 191 6.40 16.58 -4.90
C SER A 191 7.86 16.97 -4.64
N ILE A 192 8.82 16.25 -5.21
CA ILE A 192 10.24 16.56 -5.15
C ILE A 192 10.55 17.79 -6.01
N ASP A 193 10.06 17.82 -7.25
CA ASP A 193 10.24 18.98 -8.12
C ASP A 193 9.64 20.27 -7.50
N LEU A 194 8.47 20.13 -6.85
CA LEU A 194 7.82 21.27 -6.21
C LEU A 194 8.65 21.83 -5.04
N VAL A 195 9.17 20.97 -4.18
CA VAL A 195 9.97 21.41 -3.02
C VAL A 195 11.27 22.08 -3.47
N GLU A 196 11.94 21.54 -4.50
CA GLU A 196 13.15 22.12 -5.08
C GLU A 196 12.88 23.45 -5.80
N HIS A 197 11.74 23.57 -6.50
CA HIS A 197 11.33 24.81 -7.15
C HIS A 197 11.11 25.93 -6.14
N VAL A 198 10.30 25.67 -5.12
CA VAL A 198 10.01 26.67 -4.07
C VAL A 198 11.29 27.08 -3.34
N ALA A 199 12.15 26.13 -3.02
CA ALA A 199 13.44 26.39 -2.39
C ALA A 199 14.34 27.29 -3.26
N ARG A 200 14.39 27.02 -4.56
CA ARG A 200 15.15 27.83 -5.52
C ARG A 200 14.59 29.24 -5.65
N CYS A 201 13.28 29.39 -5.71
CA CYS A 201 12.64 30.72 -5.75
C CYS A 201 12.93 31.53 -4.46
N LEU A 202 12.95 30.86 -3.31
CA LEU A 202 13.22 31.50 -2.03
C LEU A 202 14.70 31.83 -1.83
N GLY A 203 15.62 30.91 -2.16
CA GLY A 203 17.06 31.05 -1.88
C GLY A 203 17.88 31.63 -3.03
N GLY A 204 17.32 31.69 -4.24
CA GLY A 204 18.03 32.15 -5.45
C GLY A 204 19.31 31.33 -5.68
N GLN A 205 20.42 32.03 -5.89
CA GLN A 205 21.74 31.41 -6.13
C GLN A 205 22.30 30.61 -4.93
N LYS A 206 21.77 30.82 -3.74
CA LYS A 206 22.21 30.08 -2.54
C LYS A 206 21.55 28.73 -2.42
N SER A 207 20.47 28.50 -3.15
CA SER A 207 19.72 27.25 -3.04
C SER A 207 20.48 26.07 -3.64
N VAL A 208 20.36 24.90 -3.01
CA VAL A 208 20.90 23.62 -3.51
C VAL A 208 19.77 22.67 -3.85
N GLN A 209 20.05 21.71 -4.71
CA GLN A 209 19.12 20.61 -4.97
C GLN A 209 19.20 19.57 -3.86
N LEU A 210 18.13 18.81 -3.71
CA LEU A 210 18.10 17.68 -2.79
C LEU A 210 19.07 16.59 -3.28
N ASP A 211 19.89 16.09 -2.37
CA ASP A 211 20.80 14.98 -2.66
C ASP A 211 20.06 13.77 -3.23
N PRO A 212 20.59 13.07 -4.26
CA PRO A 212 19.93 11.92 -4.87
C PRO A 212 19.55 10.80 -3.90
N GLU A 213 20.38 10.51 -2.90
CA GLU A 213 20.07 9.49 -1.88
C GLU A 213 18.90 9.94 -0.99
N LEU A 214 18.85 11.25 -0.68
CA LEU A 214 17.74 11.82 0.07
C LEU A 214 16.45 11.85 -0.76
N LYS A 215 16.52 12.11 -2.06
CA LYS A 215 15.36 11.98 -2.96
C LYS A 215 14.77 10.56 -2.91
N ARG A 216 15.62 9.54 -2.97
CA ARG A 216 15.18 8.14 -2.86
C ARG A 216 14.56 7.82 -1.49
N SER A 217 15.09 8.40 -0.41
CA SER A 217 14.58 8.17 0.95
C SER A 217 13.19 8.78 1.19
N LEU A 218 12.72 9.66 0.29
CA LEU A 218 11.41 10.27 0.35
C LEU A 218 10.39 9.49 -0.48
N GLY A 219 9.29 9.12 0.15
CA GLY A 219 8.14 8.51 -0.50
C GLY A 219 6.90 9.40 -0.47
N ILE A 220 5.75 8.79 -0.68
CA ILE A 220 4.43 9.42 -0.54
C ILE A 220 3.66 8.76 0.60
N GLY A 221 3.23 9.55 1.56
CA GLY A 221 2.41 9.09 2.67
C GLY A 221 0.96 8.84 2.24
N ASN A 222 0.28 7.97 2.97
CA ASN A 222 -1.16 7.78 2.86
C ASN A 222 -1.84 8.27 4.14
N ALA A 223 -2.83 9.15 4.00
CA ALA A 223 -3.46 9.81 5.15
C ALA A 223 -4.30 8.88 6.02
N THR A 224 -4.92 7.89 5.41
CA THR A 224 -5.72 6.91 6.16
C THR A 224 -4.87 5.81 6.76
N GLY A 225 -3.56 5.84 6.51
CA GLY A 225 -2.63 4.83 6.94
C GLY A 225 -2.84 3.47 6.29
N LEU A 226 -3.95 3.26 5.66
CA LEU A 226 -4.44 1.99 5.18
C LEU A 226 -4.95 2.08 3.73
N GLY A 227 -4.39 2.96 2.90
CA GLY A 227 -4.94 3.29 1.59
C GLY A 227 -5.35 2.10 0.73
N MET A 228 -4.55 1.04 0.70
CA MET A 228 -4.91 -0.19 0.01
C MET A 228 -5.83 -1.10 0.83
N ALA A 229 -5.80 -1.00 2.14
CA ALA A 229 -6.50 -1.92 3.01
C ALA A 229 -8.03 -1.81 2.93
N PRO A 230 -8.64 -0.60 2.91
CA PRO A 230 -10.07 -0.47 2.64
C PRO A 230 -10.49 -1.11 1.33
N PHE A 231 -9.64 -0.99 0.31
CA PHE A 231 -9.88 -1.64 -0.96
C PHE A 231 -9.83 -3.16 -0.84
N LEU A 232 -8.84 -3.70 -0.16
CA LEU A 232 -8.69 -5.15 0.05
C LEU A 232 -9.89 -5.75 0.78
N VAL A 233 -10.43 -5.07 1.78
CA VAL A 233 -11.65 -5.51 2.48
C VAL A 233 -12.86 -5.55 1.55
N ASN A 234 -12.94 -4.63 0.60
CA ASN A 234 -14.01 -4.61 -0.39
C ASN A 234 -13.81 -5.57 -1.56
N HIS A 235 -12.60 -6.08 -1.76
CA HIS A 235 -12.24 -6.95 -2.87
C HIS A 235 -11.58 -8.24 -2.35
N PRO A 236 -12.36 -9.13 -1.71
CA PRO A 236 -11.83 -10.34 -1.08
C PRO A 236 -11.17 -11.28 -2.09
N GLN A 237 -11.63 -11.32 -3.35
CA GLN A 237 -10.98 -12.10 -4.40
C GLN A 237 -9.56 -11.61 -4.68
N LEU A 238 -9.31 -10.31 -4.64
CA LEU A 238 -7.95 -9.76 -4.79
C LEU A 238 -7.02 -10.29 -3.69
N VAL A 239 -7.51 -10.33 -2.44
CA VAL A 239 -6.75 -10.89 -1.32
C VAL A 239 -6.52 -12.38 -1.50
N HIS A 240 -7.56 -13.12 -1.93
CA HIS A 240 -7.42 -14.53 -2.27
C HIS A 240 -6.35 -14.77 -3.35
N ASN A 241 -6.40 -14.02 -4.45
CA ASN A 241 -5.42 -14.13 -5.53
C ASN A 241 -4.01 -13.81 -5.06
N TRP A 242 -3.86 -12.82 -4.18
CA TRP A 242 -2.59 -12.47 -3.59
C TRP A 242 -2.04 -13.59 -2.69
N VAL A 243 -2.88 -14.17 -1.81
CA VAL A 243 -2.49 -15.32 -0.99
C VAL A 243 -2.11 -16.49 -1.88
N ALA A 244 -2.89 -16.78 -2.92
CA ALA A 244 -2.60 -17.85 -3.87
C ALA A 244 -1.25 -17.64 -4.60
N ALA A 245 -0.96 -16.42 -5.04
CA ALA A 245 0.32 -16.07 -5.68
C ALA A 245 1.50 -16.29 -4.70
N ARG A 246 1.35 -15.83 -3.45
CA ARG A 246 2.35 -16.03 -2.40
C ARG A 246 2.58 -17.52 -2.11
N GLU A 247 1.52 -18.29 -1.91
CA GLU A 247 1.63 -19.72 -1.62
C GLU A 247 2.24 -20.48 -2.80
N THR A 248 1.91 -20.09 -4.04
CA THR A 248 2.50 -20.66 -5.24
C THR A 248 4.00 -20.34 -5.32
N ALA A 249 4.40 -19.10 -5.05
CA ALA A 249 5.80 -18.70 -5.00
C ALA A 249 6.56 -19.52 -3.95
N LEU A 250 6.00 -19.60 -2.75
CA LEU A 250 6.59 -20.35 -1.65
C LEU A 250 6.72 -21.85 -1.97
N ALA A 251 5.69 -22.46 -2.56
CA ALA A 251 5.74 -23.86 -2.97
C ALA A 251 6.82 -24.14 -4.01
N ARG A 252 6.95 -23.27 -5.04
CA ARG A 252 8.02 -23.38 -6.05
C ARG A 252 9.41 -23.36 -5.40
N ILE A 253 9.64 -22.44 -4.47
CA ILE A 253 10.94 -22.26 -3.82
C ILE A 253 11.25 -23.43 -2.87
N ARG A 254 10.29 -23.87 -2.07
CA ARG A 254 10.44 -25.01 -1.16
C ARG A 254 10.73 -26.32 -1.89
N SER A 255 10.25 -26.47 -3.13
CA SER A 255 10.50 -27.65 -3.95
C SER A 255 11.90 -27.70 -4.58
N LEU A 256 12.70 -26.64 -4.49
CA LEU A 256 14.05 -26.64 -5.02
C LEU A 256 14.96 -27.60 -4.23
N LYS A 257 15.43 -28.64 -4.89
CA LYS A 257 16.40 -29.58 -4.31
C LYS A 257 17.75 -28.90 -4.08
N ASN A 258 18.24 -28.22 -5.10
CA ASN A 258 19.52 -27.50 -5.09
C ASN A 258 19.28 -26.01 -5.31
N ILE A 259 20.04 -25.17 -4.65
CA ILE A 259 19.93 -23.72 -4.71
C ILE A 259 21.22 -23.17 -5.34
N SER A 260 21.08 -22.21 -6.24
CA SER A 260 22.26 -21.59 -6.88
C SER A 260 23.10 -20.81 -5.84
N LYS A 261 24.40 -20.68 -6.12
CA LYS A 261 25.28 -19.89 -5.25
C LYS A 261 24.83 -18.45 -5.15
N GLU A 262 24.37 -17.88 -6.26
CA GLU A 262 23.86 -16.51 -6.34
C GLU A 262 22.65 -16.31 -5.42
N SER A 263 21.71 -17.26 -5.41
CA SER A 263 20.54 -17.21 -4.53
C SER A 263 20.92 -17.34 -3.05
N LEU A 264 21.88 -18.19 -2.72
CA LEU A 264 22.39 -18.33 -1.36
C LEU A 264 23.12 -17.08 -0.88
N GLU A 265 23.93 -16.48 -1.74
CA GLU A 265 24.61 -15.21 -1.45
C GLU A 265 23.63 -14.06 -1.33
N GLY A 266 22.66 -13.98 -2.24
CA GLY A 266 21.55 -13.01 -2.19
C GLY A 266 20.79 -13.08 -0.87
N PHE A 267 20.41 -14.28 -0.44
CA PHE A 267 19.75 -14.49 0.86
C PHE A 267 20.63 -14.00 2.03
N ASN A 268 21.91 -14.33 2.03
CA ASN A 268 22.83 -13.92 3.09
C ASN A 268 23.01 -12.39 3.14
N VAL A 269 23.11 -11.73 1.99
CA VAL A 269 23.16 -10.26 1.90
C VAL A 269 21.89 -9.63 2.44
N LEU A 270 20.73 -10.17 2.06
CA LEU A 270 19.43 -9.68 2.54
C LEU A 270 19.28 -9.88 4.06
N MET A 271 19.69 -11.04 4.56
CA MET A 271 19.69 -11.31 6.00
C MET A 271 20.45 -10.25 6.79
N LYS A 272 21.67 -9.90 6.35
CA LYS A 272 22.46 -8.84 6.98
C LYS A 272 21.81 -7.47 6.91
N LYS A 273 21.23 -7.12 5.75
CA LYS A 273 20.47 -5.87 5.60
C LYS A 273 19.30 -5.80 6.58
N VAL A 274 18.53 -6.88 6.70
CA VAL A 274 17.39 -6.93 7.63
C VAL A 274 17.85 -6.85 9.08
N GLN A 275 18.90 -7.57 9.46
CA GLN A 275 19.48 -7.48 10.81
C GLN A 275 19.90 -6.05 11.15
N THR A 276 20.58 -5.36 10.23
CA THR A 276 20.99 -3.97 10.41
C THR A 276 19.75 -3.06 10.56
N HIS A 277 18.76 -3.24 9.70
CA HIS A 277 17.55 -2.41 9.76
C HIS A 277 16.76 -2.61 11.06
N ILE A 278 16.54 -3.84 11.48
CA ILE A 278 15.81 -4.15 12.71
C ILE A 278 16.57 -3.62 13.92
N GLY A 279 17.90 -3.76 13.93
CA GLY A 279 18.73 -3.20 14.99
C GLY A 279 18.70 -1.67 15.10
N GLN A 280 18.38 -0.97 14.01
CA GLN A 280 18.21 0.49 13.97
C GLN A 280 16.77 0.95 14.22
N TRP A 281 15.81 0.06 14.10
CA TRP A 281 14.39 0.41 14.19
C TRP A 281 13.99 0.75 15.64
N ARG A 282 13.53 1.97 15.85
CA ARG A 282 13.10 2.46 17.17
C ARG A 282 11.64 2.88 17.09
N VAL A 283 10.90 2.52 18.11
CA VAL A 283 9.48 2.85 18.30
C VAL A 283 9.26 3.26 19.76
N ASP A 284 8.23 4.05 20.01
CA ASP A 284 7.89 4.51 21.35
C ASP A 284 6.84 3.60 22.04
N ASP A 285 6.27 2.64 21.33
CA ASP A 285 5.26 1.70 21.83
C ASP A 285 5.92 0.44 22.39
N GLU A 286 5.58 0.08 23.63
CA GLU A 286 6.21 -1.05 24.33
C GLU A 286 5.89 -2.41 23.70
N GLU A 287 4.68 -2.60 23.18
CA GLU A 287 4.29 -3.86 22.53
C GLU A 287 5.05 -4.03 21.20
N GLN A 288 5.17 -2.95 20.43
CA GLN A 288 5.95 -2.96 19.20
C GLN A 288 7.45 -3.15 19.49
N THR A 289 7.98 -2.57 20.54
CA THR A 289 9.37 -2.77 20.98
C THR A 289 9.63 -4.23 21.26
N ARG A 290 8.77 -4.88 22.04
CA ARG A 290 8.89 -6.34 22.33
C ARG A 290 8.86 -7.19 21.07
N LYS A 291 7.98 -6.86 20.10
CA LYS A 291 7.93 -7.56 18.82
C LYS A 291 9.20 -7.37 17.99
N ILE A 292 9.79 -6.18 18.00
CA ILE A 292 11.06 -5.90 17.32
C ILE A 292 12.20 -6.69 17.97
N GLU A 293 12.30 -6.71 19.28
CA GLU A 293 13.29 -7.49 20.04
C GLU A 293 13.15 -8.99 19.75
N GLN A 294 11.91 -9.50 19.71
CA GLN A 294 11.65 -10.90 19.35
C GLN A 294 12.14 -11.20 17.93
N LEU A 295 11.83 -10.34 16.96
CA LEU A 295 12.31 -10.50 15.59
C LEU A 295 13.82 -10.47 15.47
N GLU A 296 14.48 -9.59 16.22
CA GLU A 296 15.95 -9.54 16.26
C GLU A 296 16.53 -10.87 16.78
N HIS A 297 15.89 -11.44 17.79
CA HIS A 297 16.28 -12.75 18.31
C HIS A 297 16.05 -13.87 17.28
N GLU A 298 14.88 -13.91 16.67
CA GLU A 298 14.51 -14.89 15.65
C GLU A 298 15.44 -14.84 14.43
N LEU A 299 15.85 -13.63 14.00
CA LEU A 299 16.83 -13.47 12.92
C LEU A 299 18.22 -14.01 13.27
N LYS A 300 18.67 -13.87 14.52
CA LYS A 300 19.92 -14.48 14.96
C LYS A 300 19.85 -16.01 14.93
N GLN A 301 18.71 -16.58 15.35
CA GLN A 301 18.48 -18.01 15.26
C GLN A 301 18.42 -18.50 13.80
N LEU A 302 17.76 -17.74 12.93
CA LEU A 302 17.69 -18.05 11.51
C LEU A 302 19.08 -18.08 10.86
N ASP A 303 19.93 -17.10 11.17
CA ASP A 303 21.29 -17.02 10.64
C ASP A 303 22.14 -18.25 11.06
N GLN A 304 22.05 -18.66 12.32
CA GLN A 304 22.71 -19.85 12.84
C GLN A 304 22.22 -21.13 12.16
N GLU A 305 20.90 -21.27 12.00
CA GLU A 305 20.30 -22.45 11.37
C GLU A 305 20.62 -22.51 9.87
N PHE A 306 20.56 -21.37 9.19
CA PHE A 306 20.94 -21.28 7.78
C PHE A 306 22.41 -21.71 7.58
N PHE A 307 23.33 -21.21 8.40
CA PHE A 307 24.74 -21.58 8.35
C PHE A 307 24.92 -23.09 8.60
N ARG A 308 24.24 -23.64 9.63
CA ARG A 308 24.29 -25.06 9.96
C ARG A 308 23.81 -25.95 8.80
N LEU A 309 22.65 -25.64 8.23
CA LEU A 309 22.08 -26.42 7.12
C LEU A 309 22.91 -26.32 5.84
N ARG A 310 23.48 -25.14 5.58
CA ARG A 310 24.38 -24.94 4.44
C ARG A 310 25.69 -25.75 4.59
N SER A 311 26.28 -25.78 5.78
CA SER A 311 27.51 -26.56 6.03
C SER A 311 27.30 -28.07 5.87
N LEU A 312 26.09 -28.54 6.03
CA LEU A 312 25.70 -29.94 5.84
C LEU A 312 25.34 -30.28 4.38
N GLU A 313 25.46 -29.31 3.47
CA GLU A 313 25.03 -29.45 2.07
C GLU A 313 23.62 -30.04 1.95
N SER A 314 22.72 -29.53 2.75
CA SER A 314 21.37 -30.11 2.92
C SER A 314 20.52 -29.96 1.65
N ASP A 315 20.05 -31.08 1.10
CA ASP A 315 19.00 -31.09 0.09
C ASP A 315 17.74 -30.37 0.61
N TYR A 316 17.00 -29.70 -0.27
CA TYR A 316 15.78 -28.95 0.07
C TYR A 316 15.98 -27.94 1.21
N LEU A 317 17.03 -27.15 1.13
CA LEU A 317 17.40 -26.19 2.18
C LEU A 317 16.23 -25.25 2.53
N TRP A 318 15.51 -24.73 1.53
CA TRP A 318 14.39 -23.81 1.77
C TRP A 318 13.23 -24.49 2.49
N GLU A 319 12.95 -25.75 2.21
CA GLU A 319 11.94 -26.51 2.96
C GLU A 319 12.32 -26.63 4.44
N LYS A 320 13.57 -26.94 4.73
CA LYS A 320 14.07 -27.06 6.11
C LYS A 320 14.03 -25.72 6.86
N ILE A 321 14.44 -24.63 6.20
CA ILE A 321 14.37 -23.27 6.77
C ILE A 321 12.91 -22.87 7.05
N TYR A 322 12.01 -23.16 6.10
CA TYR A 322 10.58 -22.92 6.29
C TYR A 322 10.02 -23.68 7.49
N GLN A 323 10.27 -24.99 7.59
CA GLN A 323 9.79 -25.82 8.69
C GLN A 323 10.36 -25.35 10.05
N TYR A 324 11.64 -24.99 10.06
CA TYR A 324 12.27 -24.46 11.27
C TYR A 324 11.59 -23.14 11.72
N SER A 325 11.40 -22.21 10.83
CA SER A 325 10.75 -20.93 11.15
C SER A 325 9.28 -21.11 11.56
N HIS A 326 8.56 -22.00 10.86
CA HIS A 326 7.15 -22.28 11.17
C HIS A 326 6.97 -22.89 12.57
N SER A 327 7.93 -23.67 13.04
CA SER A 327 7.87 -24.32 14.35
C SER A 327 8.39 -23.44 15.50
N ASN A 328 9.24 -22.45 15.24
CA ASN A 328 9.97 -21.76 16.29
C ASN A 328 9.77 -20.24 16.33
N PHE A 329 9.22 -19.63 15.27
CA PHE A 329 9.15 -18.18 15.15
C PHE A 329 7.73 -17.65 15.31
N SER A 330 7.65 -16.37 15.69
CA SER A 330 6.41 -15.59 15.65
C SER A 330 5.85 -15.54 14.23
N LEU A 331 4.57 -15.17 14.07
CA LEU A 331 3.96 -14.99 12.76
C LEU A 331 4.72 -13.94 11.93
N GLU A 332 5.17 -12.86 12.57
CA GLU A 332 5.99 -11.82 11.95
C GLU A 332 7.33 -12.36 11.46
N GLY A 333 7.98 -13.19 12.26
CA GLY A 333 9.22 -13.85 11.90
C GLY A 333 9.05 -14.85 10.75
N GLN A 334 7.99 -15.66 10.78
CA GLN A 334 7.66 -16.58 9.69
C GLN A 334 7.49 -15.86 8.36
N GLU A 335 6.74 -14.75 8.34
CA GLU A 335 6.56 -13.97 7.10
C GLU A 335 7.85 -13.31 6.63
N LEU A 336 8.66 -12.81 7.55
CA LEU A 336 9.96 -12.27 7.19
C LEU A 336 10.82 -13.32 6.51
N VAL A 337 10.88 -14.54 7.07
CA VAL A 337 11.61 -15.66 6.46
C VAL A 337 11.09 -15.99 5.07
N VAL A 338 9.78 -16.07 4.90
CA VAL A 338 9.16 -16.30 3.58
C VAL A 338 9.55 -15.20 2.60
N SER A 339 9.52 -13.93 3.02
CA SER A 339 9.92 -12.82 2.17
C SER A 339 11.39 -12.90 1.76
N LEU A 340 12.28 -13.25 2.69
CA LEU A 340 13.71 -13.46 2.43
C LEU A 340 13.97 -14.62 1.49
N MET A 341 13.22 -15.72 1.63
CA MET A 341 13.33 -16.88 0.74
C MET A 341 12.87 -16.58 -0.69
N ILE A 342 11.81 -15.78 -0.85
CA ILE A 342 11.24 -15.45 -2.16
C ILE A 342 12.16 -14.48 -2.92
N GLU A 343 12.81 -13.57 -2.23
CA GLU A 343 13.52 -12.44 -2.83
C GLU A 343 14.61 -12.85 -3.86
N PRO A 344 15.48 -13.82 -3.62
CA PRO A 344 16.53 -14.19 -4.56
C PRO A 344 16.04 -14.96 -5.80
N HIS A 345 14.75 -15.28 -5.88
CA HIS A 345 14.21 -16.20 -6.89
C HIS A 345 13.29 -15.51 -7.91
N GLY A 346 13.66 -14.33 -8.40
CA GLY A 346 12.83 -13.53 -9.31
C GLY A 346 12.31 -14.28 -10.52
N VAL A 347 13.15 -15.07 -11.17
CA VAL A 347 12.77 -15.86 -12.36
C VAL A 347 11.60 -16.82 -12.07
N LEU A 348 11.47 -17.31 -10.84
CA LEU A 348 10.43 -18.27 -10.48
C LEU A 348 9.12 -17.61 -10.01
N VAL A 349 9.17 -16.33 -9.62
CA VAL A 349 8.05 -15.75 -8.87
C VAL A 349 7.50 -14.44 -9.43
N ASP A 350 8.27 -13.66 -10.20
CA ASP A 350 7.85 -12.32 -10.62
C ASP A 350 6.58 -12.32 -11.46
N GLU A 351 6.41 -13.31 -12.32
CA GLU A 351 5.21 -13.47 -13.15
C GLU A 351 3.92 -13.65 -12.33
N LEU A 352 4.04 -14.18 -11.11
CA LEU A 352 2.87 -14.41 -10.25
C LEU A 352 2.20 -13.10 -9.81
N ALA A 353 2.92 -11.99 -9.83
CA ALA A 353 2.34 -10.68 -9.55
C ALA A 353 1.23 -10.29 -10.55
N GLU A 354 1.30 -10.78 -11.78
CA GLU A 354 0.28 -10.53 -12.81
C GLU A 354 -1.01 -11.31 -12.55
N THR A 355 -0.98 -12.34 -11.72
CA THR A 355 -2.17 -13.13 -11.36
C THR A 355 -3.01 -12.50 -10.26
N MET A 356 -2.54 -11.42 -9.64
CA MET A 356 -3.18 -10.78 -8.49
C MET A 356 -4.33 -9.84 -8.84
N HIS A 357 -4.70 -9.70 -10.10
CA HIS A 357 -5.86 -8.87 -10.46
C HIS A 357 -7.18 -9.54 -10.08
N SER A 358 -8.20 -8.75 -9.89
CA SER A 358 -9.56 -9.19 -9.59
C SER A 358 -10.54 -8.61 -10.57
N SER A 359 -11.43 -9.44 -11.09
CA SER A 359 -12.53 -9.05 -11.95
C SER A 359 -13.85 -8.90 -11.18
N GLU A 360 -13.79 -8.83 -9.85
CA GLU A 360 -14.97 -8.83 -9.01
C GLU A 360 -15.98 -7.73 -9.38
N LYS A 361 -17.17 -8.18 -9.69
CA LYS A 361 -18.39 -7.37 -9.58
C LYS A 361 -19.26 -8.07 -8.56
N MET A 362 -19.27 -7.56 -7.34
CA MET A 362 -20.20 -8.05 -6.32
C MET A 362 -21.63 -7.80 -6.79
N LYS A 363 -22.23 -8.80 -7.44
CA LYS A 363 -23.62 -8.78 -7.87
C LYS A 363 -24.47 -9.56 -6.91
N LEU A 364 -25.64 -9.02 -6.60
CA LEU A 364 -26.68 -9.77 -5.90
C LEU A 364 -27.28 -10.79 -6.85
N GLU A 365 -27.41 -12.04 -6.42
CA GLU A 365 -28.25 -13.05 -7.08
C GLU A 365 -29.64 -13.04 -6.44
N PRO A 366 -30.60 -12.30 -7.02
CA PRO A 366 -31.87 -12.03 -6.36
C PRO A 366 -32.77 -13.26 -6.20
N SER A 367 -32.63 -14.21 -7.10
CA SER A 367 -33.43 -15.46 -7.12
C SER A 367 -32.89 -16.58 -6.26
N MET A 368 -31.71 -16.44 -5.66
CA MET A 368 -31.13 -17.47 -4.80
C MET A 368 -32.06 -17.72 -3.60
N PRO A 369 -32.44 -18.99 -3.30
CA PRO A 369 -33.20 -19.30 -2.09
C PRO A 369 -32.36 -19.06 -0.82
N LEU A 370 -33.02 -18.68 0.29
CA LEU A 370 -32.36 -18.48 1.57
C LEU A 370 -31.71 -19.77 2.10
N GLY A 371 -32.27 -20.95 1.78
CA GLY A 371 -31.67 -22.23 2.13
C GLY A 371 -30.28 -22.42 1.50
N LYS A 372 -30.12 -22.01 0.23
CA LYS A 372 -28.81 -22.06 -0.45
C LYS A 372 -27.82 -21.05 0.12
N LEU A 373 -28.29 -19.85 0.45
CA LEU A 373 -27.46 -18.83 1.10
C LEU A 373 -26.98 -19.31 2.48
N LYS A 374 -27.87 -19.96 3.24
CA LYS A 374 -27.54 -20.56 4.55
C LYS A 374 -26.49 -21.67 4.41
N GLU A 375 -26.63 -22.55 3.43
CA GLU A 375 -25.64 -23.60 3.12
C GLU A 375 -24.27 -23.01 2.80
N LEU A 376 -24.21 -21.93 1.99
CA LEU A 376 -22.95 -21.23 1.69
C LEU A 376 -22.28 -20.68 2.96
N ILE A 377 -23.07 -20.14 3.89
CA ILE A 377 -22.54 -19.69 5.18
C ILE A 377 -21.96 -20.86 5.99
N GLU A 378 -22.70 -21.95 6.08
CA GLU A 378 -22.28 -23.12 6.83
C GLU A 378 -20.99 -23.77 6.28
N VAL A 379 -20.80 -23.72 4.96
CA VAL A 379 -19.61 -24.29 4.31
C VAL A 379 -18.41 -23.36 4.36
N GLN A 380 -18.60 -22.07 4.02
CA GLN A 380 -17.48 -21.15 3.81
C GLN A 380 -17.18 -20.25 5.00
N TYR A 381 -18.18 -20.02 5.87
CA TYR A 381 -18.10 -19.08 6.98
C TYR A 381 -18.41 -19.73 8.35
N ASN A 382 -18.32 -21.04 8.48
CA ASN A 382 -18.55 -21.72 9.75
C ASN A 382 -17.69 -21.13 10.88
N TRP A 383 -16.47 -20.73 10.55
CA TRP A 383 -15.55 -20.07 11.47
C TRP A 383 -16.12 -18.76 12.07
N ALA A 384 -16.99 -18.05 11.36
CA ALA A 384 -17.67 -16.84 11.85
C ALA A 384 -18.81 -17.18 12.82
N LEU A 385 -19.38 -18.38 12.70
CA LEU A 385 -20.47 -18.85 13.57
C LEU A 385 -19.98 -19.35 14.94
N GLU A 386 -18.68 -19.64 15.06
CA GLU A 386 -18.02 -20.11 16.28
C GLU A 386 -17.51 -18.96 17.17
N ILE A 387 -17.58 -17.71 16.70
CA ILE A 387 -17.05 -16.53 17.40
C ILE A 387 -18.08 -16.01 18.39
N ASP A 388 -17.65 -15.84 19.64
CA ASP A 388 -18.41 -15.11 20.67
C ASP A 388 -18.13 -13.61 20.57
N PHE A 389 -19.05 -12.87 19.97
CA PHE A 389 -18.94 -11.41 19.80
C PHE A 389 -19.29 -10.60 21.04
N GLU A 390 -19.75 -11.23 22.14
CA GLU A 390 -20.02 -10.52 23.40
C GLU A 390 -18.74 -10.29 24.21
N GLN A 391 -17.69 -11.05 23.94
CA GLN A 391 -16.40 -10.84 24.56
C GLN A 391 -15.78 -9.52 24.11
N SER A 392 -15.37 -8.69 25.07
CA SER A 392 -14.82 -7.34 24.80
C SER A 392 -13.62 -7.35 23.85
N ARG A 393 -12.75 -8.38 23.94
CA ARG A 393 -11.59 -8.56 23.03
C ARG A 393 -12.00 -8.71 21.58
N ASN A 394 -13.15 -9.31 21.29
CA ASN A 394 -13.66 -9.55 19.94
C ASN A 394 -14.40 -8.31 19.38
N GLN A 395 -14.59 -7.26 20.19
CA GLN A 395 -15.24 -6.03 19.80
C GLN A 395 -14.26 -4.92 19.41
N GLN A 396 -12.99 -5.08 19.74
CA GLN A 396 -11.95 -4.08 19.47
C GLN A 396 -11.43 -4.22 18.02
N HIS A 397 -10.94 -3.13 17.44
CA HIS A 397 -10.26 -3.07 16.16
C HIS A 397 -11.02 -3.74 15.01
N PHE A 398 -12.01 -3.07 14.48
CA PHE A 398 -12.75 -3.56 13.34
C PHE A 398 -12.80 -2.55 12.20
N TRP A 399 -13.11 -3.06 11.03
CA TRP A 399 -13.42 -2.26 9.88
C TRP A 399 -14.78 -1.60 10.06
N TYR A 400 -14.91 -0.37 9.56
CA TYR A 400 -16.17 0.32 9.48
C TYR A 400 -16.29 1.06 8.15
N TYR A 401 -17.52 1.30 7.72
CA TYR A 401 -17.81 2.11 6.56
C TYR A 401 -18.11 3.53 7.01
N SER A 402 -17.32 4.49 6.53
CA SER A 402 -17.56 5.90 6.77
C SER A 402 -18.65 6.40 5.84
N GLU A 403 -19.80 6.76 6.37
CA GLU A 403 -20.89 7.36 5.59
C GLU A 403 -20.51 8.74 5.06
N ASP A 404 -19.79 9.51 5.86
CA ASP A 404 -19.30 10.84 5.49
C ASP A 404 -18.26 10.78 4.35
N LYS A 405 -17.34 9.80 4.40
CA LYS A 405 -16.25 9.64 3.42
C LYS A 405 -16.61 8.70 2.27
N LEU A 406 -17.69 7.94 2.40
CA LEU A 406 -18.11 6.91 1.45
C LEU A 406 -17.05 5.85 1.17
N GLU A 407 -16.29 5.47 2.19
CA GLU A 407 -15.18 4.54 2.09
C GLU A 407 -15.05 3.62 3.32
N PRO A 408 -14.56 2.39 3.17
CA PRO A 408 -14.17 1.56 4.30
C PRO A 408 -12.94 2.13 5.01
N ARG A 409 -12.95 2.07 6.32
CA ARG A 409 -11.87 2.52 7.19
C ARG A 409 -11.61 1.48 8.27
N PHE A 410 -10.44 1.56 8.89
CA PHE A 410 -10.05 0.68 9.98
C PHE A 410 -9.69 1.50 11.22
N GLY A 411 -10.10 1.04 12.38
CA GLY A 411 -9.77 1.66 13.65
C GLY A 411 -10.85 1.45 14.71
N ASP A 412 -10.67 2.13 15.83
CA ASP A 412 -11.67 2.22 16.90
C ASP A 412 -12.61 3.38 16.59
N ARG A 413 -13.79 3.06 16.07
CA ARG A 413 -14.78 4.06 15.65
C ARG A 413 -15.25 4.97 16.78
N TYR A 414 -15.15 4.55 18.02
CA TYR A 414 -15.69 5.30 19.15
C TYR A 414 -14.77 6.41 19.66
N ARG A 415 -13.57 6.54 19.11
CA ARG A 415 -12.60 7.57 19.53
C ARG A 415 -12.54 8.79 18.61
N GLU A 416 -13.23 8.77 17.49
CA GLU A 416 -13.29 9.90 16.56
C GLU A 416 -14.62 10.66 16.67
N ASN A 417 -14.58 11.98 16.55
CA ASN A 417 -15.79 12.79 16.43
C ASN A 417 -16.56 12.38 15.17
N GLY A 418 -17.86 12.15 15.27
CA GLY A 418 -18.70 11.69 14.17
C GLY A 418 -18.65 10.18 13.94
N ALA A 419 -17.99 9.42 14.82
CA ALA A 419 -17.90 7.96 14.68
C ALA A 419 -19.25 7.26 14.82
N GLU A 420 -20.22 7.90 15.44
CA GLU A 420 -21.61 7.42 15.54
C GLU A 420 -22.30 7.28 14.18
N LEU A 421 -21.80 7.98 13.15
CA LEU A 421 -22.29 7.89 11.78
C LEU A 421 -21.63 6.75 10.96
N GLU A 422 -20.73 6.01 11.59
CA GLU A 422 -19.96 4.96 10.93
C GLU A 422 -20.62 3.60 11.10
N MET A 423 -20.72 2.83 10.00
CA MET A 423 -21.27 1.47 10.04
C MET A 423 -20.15 0.45 10.23
N PRO A 424 -20.23 -0.45 11.22
CA PRO A 424 -19.27 -1.53 11.37
C PRO A 424 -19.20 -2.44 10.14
N LEU A 425 -17.99 -2.85 9.78
CA LEU A 425 -17.70 -3.81 8.70
C LEU A 425 -17.07 -5.09 9.27
N ALA A 426 -17.60 -5.57 10.36
CA ALA A 426 -17.17 -6.84 10.93
C ALA A 426 -17.79 -7.99 10.14
N VAL A 427 -17.13 -8.46 9.09
CA VAL A 427 -17.65 -9.53 8.21
C VAL A 427 -18.12 -10.74 9.01
N ALA A 428 -17.35 -11.19 9.99
CA ALA A 428 -17.75 -12.32 10.82
C ALA A 428 -19.04 -12.06 11.61
N ARG A 429 -19.17 -10.85 12.17
CA ARG A 429 -20.39 -10.45 12.89
C ARG A 429 -21.58 -10.34 11.96
N ASP A 430 -21.40 -9.68 10.82
CA ASP A 430 -22.45 -9.51 9.81
C ASP A 430 -22.95 -10.88 9.30
N VAL A 431 -22.01 -11.84 9.10
CA VAL A 431 -22.37 -13.23 8.72
C VAL A 431 -23.14 -13.92 9.84
N SER A 432 -22.71 -13.79 11.09
CA SER A 432 -23.38 -14.41 12.24
C SER A 432 -24.80 -13.83 12.41
N GLU A 433 -24.95 -12.53 12.36
CA GLU A 433 -26.25 -11.85 12.45
C GLU A 433 -27.18 -12.24 11.30
N LEU A 434 -26.66 -12.26 10.07
CA LEU A 434 -27.41 -12.76 8.91
C LEU A 434 -27.87 -14.19 9.11
N TYR A 435 -26.97 -15.08 9.55
CA TYR A 435 -27.30 -16.47 9.78
C TYR A 435 -28.43 -16.65 10.81
N GLN A 436 -28.41 -15.88 11.89
CA GLN A 436 -29.51 -15.89 12.88
C GLN A 436 -30.83 -15.35 12.28
N ALA A 437 -30.76 -14.35 11.40
CA ALA A 437 -31.93 -13.85 10.70
C ALA A 437 -32.50 -14.89 9.72
N LEU A 438 -31.63 -15.59 8.98
CA LEU A 438 -32.05 -16.65 8.04
C LEU A 438 -32.79 -17.80 8.74
N LYS A 439 -32.42 -18.15 9.97
CA LYS A 439 -33.10 -19.19 10.76
C LYS A 439 -34.58 -18.87 11.07
N LYS A 440 -34.94 -17.60 11.03
CA LYS A 440 -36.30 -17.12 11.35
C LYS A 440 -37.19 -16.94 10.14
N ASN A 441 -36.68 -17.21 8.94
CA ASN A 441 -37.38 -17.00 7.67
C ASN A 441 -37.53 -18.30 6.88
N PRO A 442 -38.53 -18.42 6.01
CA PRO A 442 -38.73 -19.59 5.13
C PRO A 442 -37.51 -19.78 4.22
N LEU A 443 -36.97 -20.99 4.15
CA LEU A 443 -35.77 -21.30 3.37
C LEU A 443 -35.98 -21.22 1.85
N GLU A 444 -37.24 -21.33 1.39
CA GLU A 444 -37.66 -21.20 -0.01
C GLU A 444 -37.76 -19.74 -0.45
N GLN A 445 -37.84 -18.80 0.47
CA GLN A 445 -37.92 -17.36 0.18
C GLN A 445 -36.71 -16.95 -0.65
N SER A 446 -36.91 -16.05 -1.60
CA SER A 446 -35.83 -15.51 -2.43
C SER A 446 -34.98 -14.51 -1.66
N THR A 447 -33.70 -14.42 -2.03
CA THR A 447 -32.78 -13.42 -1.49
C THR A 447 -33.29 -11.98 -1.75
N ALA A 448 -33.98 -11.73 -2.88
CA ALA A 448 -34.58 -10.43 -3.18
C ALA A 448 -35.63 -10.03 -2.14
N GLU A 449 -36.62 -10.87 -1.90
CA GLU A 449 -37.68 -10.62 -0.92
C GLU A 449 -37.13 -10.41 0.48
N PHE A 450 -36.19 -11.26 0.90
CA PHE A 450 -35.52 -11.12 2.18
C PHE A 450 -34.77 -9.77 2.30
N THR A 451 -34.04 -9.38 1.26
CA THR A 451 -33.25 -8.15 1.26
C THR A 451 -34.12 -6.90 1.28
N LEU A 452 -35.32 -6.94 0.69
CA LEU A 452 -36.29 -5.83 0.77
C LEU A 452 -36.77 -5.62 2.21
N SER A 453 -36.99 -6.70 2.96
CA SER A 453 -37.41 -6.64 4.37
C SER A 453 -36.22 -6.39 5.34
N HIS A 454 -35.00 -6.73 4.92
CA HIS A 454 -33.79 -6.65 5.74
C HIS A 454 -32.65 -5.99 4.94
N PRO A 455 -32.76 -4.69 4.59
CA PRO A 455 -31.79 -4.01 3.73
C PRO A 455 -30.38 -3.94 4.30
N GLN A 456 -30.22 -3.98 5.61
CA GLN A 456 -28.94 -4.00 6.31
C GLN A 456 -28.05 -5.18 5.90
N PHE A 457 -28.63 -6.32 5.52
CA PHE A 457 -27.88 -7.50 5.11
C PHE A 457 -27.49 -7.52 3.62
N ARG A 458 -27.93 -6.55 2.82
CA ARG A 458 -27.68 -6.53 1.38
C ARG A 458 -26.20 -6.66 1.02
N ARG A 459 -25.34 -6.00 1.77
CA ARG A 459 -23.90 -5.98 1.52
C ARG A 459 -23.26 -7.33 1.80
N ILE A 460 -23.54 -7.91 2.97
CA ILE A 460 -22.96 -9.19 3.35
C ILE A 460 -23.49 -10.34 2.47
N ILE A 461 -24.75 -10.31 2.08
CA ILE A 461 -25.33 -11.26 1.14
C ILE A 461 -24.59 -11.23 -0.20
N ARG A 462 -24.38 -10.03 -0.77
CA ARG A 462 -23.63 -9.88 -2.03
C ARG A 462 -22.22 -10.45 -1.92
N ARG A 463 -21.57 -10.22 -0.80
CA ARG A 463 -20.22 -10.74 -0.53
C ARG A 463 -20.19 -12.26 -0.50
N ILE A 464 -21.10 -12.90 0.25
CA ILE A 464 -21.23 -14.34 0.32
C ILE A 464 -21.52 -14.95 -1.05
N GLN A 465 -22.46 -14.39 -1.78
CA GLN A 465 -22.82 -14.87 -3.11
C GLN A 465 -21.68 -14.73 -4.12
N SER A 466 -20.90 -13.65 -4.04
CA SER A 466 -19.76 -13.43 -4.95
C SER A 466 -18.61 -14.40 -4.74
N LEU A 467 -18.52 -15.00 -3.57
CA LEU A 467 -17.44 -15.91 -3.18
C LEU A 467 -17.85 -17.39 -3.17
N LYS A 468 -19.05 -17.70 -3.62
CA LYS A 468 -19.63 -19.06 -3.58
C LYS A 468 -18.76 -20.14 -4.25
N ASP A 469 -18.03 -19.75 -5.29
CA ASP A 469 -17.20 -20.67 -6.09
C ASP A 469 -15.71 -20.60 -5.69
N GLN A 470 -15.37 -19.89 -4.61
CA GLN A 470 -14.00 -19.72 -4.15
C GLN A 470 -13.65 -20.73 -3.05
N SER A 471 -12.48 -21.34 -3.14
CA SER A 471 -11.97 -22.25 -2.09
C SER A 471 -11.49 -21.51 -0.84
N TYR A 472 -11.12 -20.23 -0.98
CA TYR A 472 -10.75 -19.32 0.09
C TYR A 472 -11.57 -18.05 -0.03
N ALA A 473 -12.51 -17.88 0.87
CA ALA A 473 -13.54 -16.87 0.71
C ALA A 473 -13.18 -15.54 1.38
N GLU A 474 -12.41 -15.54 2.48
CA GLU A 474 -12.35 -14.37 3.34
C GLU A 474 -11.02 -14.22 4.08
N ILE A 475 -10.73 -12.97 4.48
CA ILE A 475 -9.64 -12.64 5.40
C ILE A 475 -10.15 -12.88 6.83
N ARG A 476 -10.37 -14.10 7.20
CA ARG A 476 -11.02 -14.42 8.48
C ARG A 476 -10.18 -14.02 9.69
N ASP A 477 -8.87 -14.22 9.62
CA ASP A 477 -7.98 -14.08 10.76
C ASP A 477 -7.76 -12.63 11.21
N ASN A 478 -8.19 -11.64 10.41
CA ASN A 478 -8.07 -10.24 10.78
C ASN A 478 -9.30 -9.68 11.50
N LEU A 479 -10.32 -10.48 11.70
CA LEU A 479 -11.58 -10.03 12.30
C LEU A 479 -11.61 -10.25 13.80
N VAL A 480 -11.11 -11.38 14.23
CA VAL A 480 -10.98 -11.73 15.65
C VAL A 480 -9.84 -12.71 15.82
N GLY A 481 -8.95 -12.40 16.71
CA GLY A 481 -7.84 -13.26 17.07
C GLY A 481 -7.43 -12.99 18.52
N ASP A 482 -7.08 -14.01 19.25
CA ASP A 482 -6.73 -13.85 20.66
C ASP A 482 -5.45 -13.05 20.88
N ASN A 483 -4.48 -13.25 19.95
CA ASN A 483 -3.14 -12.68 20.06
C ASN A 483 -2.76 -11.82 18.86
N VAL A 484 -3.59 -11.71 17.84
CA VAL A 484 -3.34 -10.95 16.63
C VAL A 484 -4.49 -9.98 16.41
N ARG A 485 -4.22 -8.70 16.56
CA ARG A 485 -5.20 -7.65 16.24
C ARG A 485 -5.38 -7.57 14.72
N PRO A 486 -6.56 -7.16 14.22
CA PRO A 486 -6.77 -6.97 12.79
C PRO A 486 -5.72 -6.07 12.15
N ILE A 487 -5.26 -5.03 12.86
CA ILE A 487 -4.21 -4.14 12.39
C ILE A 487 -2.87 -4.87 12.17
N ASP A 488 -2.52 -5.81 13.03
CA ASP A 488 -1.27 -6.56 12.92
C ASP A 488 -1.29 -7.47 11.68
N LEU A 489 -2.39 -8.15 11.44
CA LEU A 489 -2.55 -8.97 10.25
C LEU A 489 -2.55 -8.14 8.98
N LEU A 490 -3.16 -6.94 9.03
CA LEU A 490 -3.14 -6.02 7.92
C LEU A 490 -1.73 -5.50 7.62
N ARG A 491 -0.96 -5.11 8.63
CA ARG A 491 0.46 -4.73 8.52
C ARG A 491 1.26 -5.84 7.83
N PHE A 492 1.01 -7.04 8.24
CA PHE A 492 1.58 -8.25 7.72
C PHE A 492 1.29 -8.43 6.22
N LYS A 493 0.02 -8.30 5.82
CA LYS A 493 -0.42 -8.39 4.43
C LYS A 493 0.07 -7.21 3.59
N LEU A 494 0.10 -6.01 4.13
CA LEU A 494 0.65 -4.83 3.47
C LEU A 494 2.16 -4.94 3.21
N ALA A 495 2.88 -5.79 3.93
CA ALA A 495 4.25 -6.12 3.62
C ALA A 495 4.44 -6.60 2.19
N PHE A 496 3.50 -7.36 1.67
CA PHE A 496 3.51 -7.85 0.30
C PHE A 496 3.21 -6.77 -0.73
N PHE A 497 2.43 -5.79 -0.36
CA PHE A 497 2.06 -4.69 -1.25
C PHE A 497 3.07 -3.55 -1.25
N GLY A 498 4.08 -3.63 -0.38
CA GLY A 498 5.21 -2.72 -0.41
C GLY A 498 4.93 -1.36 0.21
N ALA A 499 4.16 -1.32 1.25
CA ALA A 499 4.12 -0.16 2.11
C ALA A 499 5.48 0.01 2.79
N THR A 500 6.10 1.16 2.64
CA THR A 500 7.50 1.37 3.03
C THR A 500 7.68 1.78 4.49
N LYS A 501 6.63 2.30 5.13
CA LYS A 501 6.65 2.71 6.53
C LYS A 501 5.26 2.72 7.12
N PHE A 502 5.11 2.27 8.35
CA PHE A 502 3.90 2.53 9.10
C PHE A 502 4.22 3.27 10.40
N ASP A 503 3.26 4.03 10.91
CA ASP A 503 3.41 4.75 12.18
C ASP A 503 3.00 3.82 13.34
N PRO A 504 3.94 3.36 14.16
CA PRO A 504 3.64 2.49 15.29
C PRO A 504 2.93 3.20 16.44
N LYS A 505 2.91 4.55 16.44
CA LYS A 505 2.28 5.35 17.50
C LYS A 505 0.77 5.31 17.47
N SER A 506 0.17 4.86 16.36
CA SER A 506 -1.26 4.80 16.21
C SER A 506 -1.73 3.35 16.13
N ASP A 507 -2.37 2.88 17.17
CA ASP A 507 -3.12 1.63 17.13
C ASP A 507 -4.35 1.73 16.22
N LEU A 508 -4.81 2.96 15.98
CA LEU A 508 -6.01 3.27 15.21
C LEU A 508 -5.72 3.51 13.74
N TRP A 509 -4.54 4.09 13.42
CA TRP A 509 -4.20 4.54 12.08
C TRP A 509 -2.79 4.10 11.71
N THR A 510 -2.66 3.24 10.75
CA THR A 510 -1.37 2.90 10.19
C THR A 510 -1.03 3.88 9.09
N ARG A 511 0.06 4.62 9.24
CA ARG A 511 0.61 5.47 8.19
C ARG A 511 1.54 4.65 7.31
N ILE A 512 1.30 4.73 6.02
CA ILE A 512 2.07 4.02 5.01
C ILE A 512 2.79 5.06 4.16
N THR A 513 4.09 4.86 3.94
CA THR A 513 4.89 5.65 3.01
C THR A 513 5.24 4.79 1.81
N MET A 514 4.67 5.12 0.66
CA MET A 514 4.86 4.38 -0.58
C MET A 514 6.08 4.89 -1.35
N PHE A 515 6.76 4.01 -2.08
CA PHE A 515 7.96 4.30 -2.89
C PHE A 515 9.15 4.89 -2.12
N GLN A 516 9.20 4.75 -0.81
CA GLN A 516 10.39 5.13 -0.05
C GLN A 516 11.53 4.17 -0.39
N GLY A 517 12.67 4.69 -0.81
CA GLY A 517 13.83 3.92 -1.29
C GLY A 517 13.77 3.54 -2.77
N ALA A 518 12.66 3.78 -3.45
CA ALA A 518 12.53 3.50 -4.88
C ALA A 518 13.37 4.45 -5.74
N PRO A 519 13.87 3.98 -6.91
CA PRO A 519 14.57 4.84 -7.85
C PRO A 519 13.68 6.00 -8.34
N MET A 520 14.31 7.07 -8.74
CA MET A 520 13.64 8.20 -9.41
C MET A 520 13.46 7.89 -10.91
N PRO A 521 12.59 8.63 -11.64
CA PRO A 521 12.35 8.40 -13.06
C PRO A 521 13.60 8.36 -13.94
N ASP A 522 14.56 9.22 -13.67
CA ASP A 522 15.84 9.34 -14.39
C ASP A 522 16.82 8.20 -14.06
N GLU A 523 16.61 7.49 -12.97
CA GLU A 523 17.45 6.38 -12.53
C GLU A 523 16.99 5.02 -13.07
N LEU A 524 15.73 4.90 -13.54
CA LEU A 524 15.11 3.62 -13.91
C LEU A 524 15.84 2.85 -15.00
N SER A 525 16.49 3.54 -15.93
CA SER A 525 17.26 2.91 -17.01
C SER A 525 18.63 2.38 -16.57
N THR A 526 19.15 2.84 -15.45
CA THR A 526 20.50 2.54 -14.97
C THR A 526 20.55 1.78 -13.66
N CYS A 527 19.45 1.76 -12.91
CA CYS A 527 19.39 1.07 -11.64
C CYS A 527 18.99 -0.40 -11.79
N ASP A 528 19.50 -1.23 -10.87
CA ASP A 528 18.91 -2.54 -10.63
C ASP A 528 17.56 -2.36 -9.92
N PRO A 529 16.42 -2.71 -10.56
CA PRO A 529 15.11 -2.55 -9.95
C PRO A 529 14.92 -3.39 -8.68
N ASP A 530 15.77 -4.38 -8.46
CA ASP A 530 15.75 -5.23 -7.26
C ASP A 530 16.65 -4.70 -6.14
N ALA A 531 17.55 -3.75 -6.40
CA ALA A 531 18.43 -3.16 -5.40
C ALA A 531 17.68 -2.43 -4.28
N TRP A 532 16.43 -2.07 -4.51
CA TRP A 532 15.54 -1.45 -3.53
C TRP A 532 15.14 -2.37 -2.37
N ALA A 533 15.29 -3.68 -2.51
CA ALA A 533 14.92 -4.62 -1.45
C ALA A 533 15.77 -4.39 -0.19
N PHE A 534 15.10 -4.22 0.94
CA PHE A 534 15.72 -4.03 2.24
C PHE A 534 16.82 -2.95 2.24
N THR A 535 16.54 -1.80 1.63
CA THR A 535 17.43 -0.66 1.69
C THR A 535 17.63 -0.24 3.14
N VAL A 536 18.83 -0.33 3.61
CA VAL A 536 19.26 0.28 4.89
C VAL A 536 19.17 1.79 4.68
N GLN A 537 18.61 2.50 5.66
CA GLN A 537 18.59 3.96 5.60
C GLN A 537 20.03 4.46 5.46
N PRO A 538 20.32 5.39 4.54
CA PRO A 538 21.67 5.88 4.38
C PRO A 538 22.16 6.47 5.71
N GLU A 539 23.27 5.95 6.20
CA GLU A 539 24.13 6.71 7.10
C GLU A 539 24.81 7.77 6.23
N LEU A 540 24.12 8.85 5.97
CA LEU A 540 24.73 9.98 5.33
C LEU A 540 25.75 10.55 6.31
N ASN A 541 27.03 10.26 6.07
CA ASN A 541 28.12 10.90 6.77
C ASN A 541 27.99 12.41 6.51
N GLU A 542 27.65 13.18 7.54
CA GLU A 542 27.54 14.66 7.47
C GLU A 542 28.79 15.32 6.87
N ARG A 543 29.93 14.62 6.80
CA ARG A 543 31.21 15.08 6.25
C ARG A 543 31.31 15.04 4.72
N LYS A 544 30.48 14.31 4.00
CA LYS A 544 30.53 14.25 2.53
C LYS A 544 29.72 15.33 1.82
N ILE A 545 28.77 15.93 2.49
CA ILE A 545 27.81 16.87 1.89
C ILE A 545 28.34 18.31 1.83
N THR A 546 29.40 18.63 2.57
CA THR A 546 29.90 20.00 2.72
C THR A 546 31.09 20.38 1.84
N THR A 547 31.66 19.49 1.03
CA THR A 547 32.95 19.76 0.37
C THR A 547 32.91 19.91 -1.16
N ASP A 548 31.86 19.48 -1.85
CA ASP A 548 31.86 19.51 -3.33
C ASP A 548 31.06 20.66 -3.97
N ALA A 549 30.46 21.55 -3.19
CA ALA A 549 29.70 22.69 -3.71
C ALA A 549 30.54 23.97 -4.00
N PHE A 550 31.86 23.93 -3.85
CA PHE A 550 32.74 25.08 -4.07
C PHE A 550 33.94 24.81 -4.98
N ALA A 551 33.89 23.76 -5.79
CA ALA A 551 34.92 23.53 -6.81
C ALA A 551 34.22 23.44 -8.18
N GLU A 552 33.86 24.60 -8.75
CA GLU A 552 33.92 25.01 -10.15
C GLU A 552 33.28 26.40 -10.32
#